data_92fb61fb3dad814201acd509b6b7098a
#
_entry.id   92fb61fb3dad814201acd509b6b7098a
#
_cell.length_a   1.000
_cell.length_b   1.000
_cell.length_c   1.000
_cell.angle_alpha   90.00
_cell.angle_beta   90.00
_cell.angle_gamma   90.00
#
_symmetry.space_group_name_H-M   'P 1'
#
loop_
_entity.id
_entity.type
_entity.pdbx_description
1 polymer ?
#
loop_
_entity_poly.entity_id
_entity_poly.type
_entity_poly.pdbx_seq_one_letter_code
_entity_poly.pdbx_strand_id
1 'polypeptide(L)'
;MPTAFVTGGSGFIGGALIERLRSEGWDVRALARSERAAGRVRELGAEPVTGDLDDLGSLRAGAEGCEVAFHAAAKVEDWGDPADFERLNVRGTANVIAACRDAGVRRLVHVGTEAALMAGQPLVAVDEDVPLRPDSPALYSSSKAKAEQLVRAANGDGLETVAVRPRFVWGRGDTTLLPALTEMVRSGRFRWIGGGRHLTATTHVDNTVEGLWLAATRAPAGGVYFVTDGEPVVFREFVSRMLATRGVEIPDKSIPAGVARVAAAASERIWRLLKRPGSPPLTRFAVWVSSQECTIDISRAERELGYRPLKSREDGLAELALPFSPS
;
A
#
# COMPACT_ATOMS: atom_id res chain seq x y z
N MET A 1 1.02 -27.42 9.82
CA MET A 1 1.10 -26.46 8.71
C MET A 1 1.53 -25.13 9.30
N PRO A 2 2.33 -24.31 8.62
CA PRO A 2 2.69 -23.01 9.15
C PRO A 2 1.45 -22.11 9.27
N THR A 3 1.41 -21.28 10.28
CA THR A 3 0.30 -20.35 10.55
C THR A 3 0.77 -18.91 10.43
N ALA A 4 0.00 -18.07 9.74
CA ALA A 4 0.25 -16.66 9.59
C ALA A 4 -0.83 -15.79 10.25
N PHE A 5 -0.42 -14.67 10.84
CA PHE A 5 -1.32 -13.62 11.29
C PHE A 5 -1.30 -12.45 10.32
N VAL A 6 -2.47 -11.99 9.85
CA VAL A 6 -2.59 -10.91 8.86
C VAL A 6 -3.42 -9.78 9.44
N THR A 7 -2.87 -8.57 9.53
CA THR A 7 -3.66 -7.37 9.74
C THR A 7 -4.02 -6.75 8.40
N GLY A 8 -5.21 -6.18 8.28
CA GLY A 8 -5.68 -5.63 6.99
C GLY A 8 -6.18 -6.70 6.00
N GLY A 9 -6.47 -7.92 6.46
CA GLY A 9 -6.88 -9.06 5.64
C GLY A 9 -8.17 -8.86 4.83
N SER A 10 -9.08 -7.99 5.27
CA SER A 10 -10.29 -7.64 4.51
C SER A 10 -10.05 -6.58 3.41
N GLY A 11 -8.84 -6.00 3.35
CA GLY A 11 -8.45 -5.01 2.33
C GLY A 11 -7.93 -5.63 1.04
N PHE A 12 -7.59 -4.79 0.08
CA PHE A 12 -7.15 -5.20 -1.26
C PHE A 12 -5.89 -6.08 -1.23
N ILE A 13 -4.77 -5.57 -0.71
CA ILE A 13 -3.51 -6.32 -0.63
C ILE A 13 -3.64 -7.49 0.36
N GLY A 14 -4.23 -7.25 1.54
CA GLY A 14 -4.34 -8.27 2.57
C GLY A 14 -5.25 -9.45 2.15
N GLY A 15 -6.31 -9.17 1.39
CA GLY A 15 -7.18 -10.21 0.84
C GLY A 15 -6.46 -11.12 -0.16
N ALA A 16 -5.77 -10.51 -1.13
CA ALA A 16 -4.96 -11.26 -2.09
C ALA A 16 -3.83 -12.06 -1.41
N LEU A 17 -3.24 -11.49 -0.35
CA LEU A 17 -2.24 -12.21 0.45
C LEU A 17 -2.84 -13.43 1.16
N ILE A 18 -4.04 -13.33 1.73
CA ILE A 18 -4.72 -14.47 2.35
C ILE A 18 -4.92 -15.59 1.32
N GLU A 19 -5.43 -15.26 0.13
CA GLU A 19 -5.63 -16.24 -0.95
C GLU A 19 -4.33 -16.95 -1.32
N ARG A 20 -3.22 -16.21 -1.43
CA ARG A 20 -1.90 -16.79 -1.70
C ARG A 20 -1.43 -17.69 -0.57
N LEU A 21 -1.50 -17.25 0.68
CA LEU A 21 -1.07 -18.06 1.83
C LEU A 21 -1.87 -19.36 1.92
N ARG A 22 -3.19 -19.30 1.69
CA ARG A 22 -4.05 -20.50 1.66
C ARG A 22 -3.68 -21.44 0.51
N SER A 23 -3.38 -20.92 -0.68
CA SER A 23 -2.94 -21.75 -1.82
C SER A 23 -1.60 -22.44 -1.58
N GLU A 24 -0.74 -21.85 -0.75
CA GLU A 24 0.54 -22.45 -0.32
C GLU A 24 0.39 -23.37 0.90
N GLY A 25 -0.84 -23.66 1.34
CA GLY A 25 -1.13 -24.57 2.43
C GLY A 25 -0.90 -24.01 3.83
N TRP A 26 -0.85 -22.69 3.99
CA TRP A 26 -0.75 -22.04 5.30
C TRP A 26 -2.12 -21.87 5.94
N ASP A 27 -2.19 -22.03 7.26
CA ASP A 27 -3.32 -21.54 8.01
C ASP A 27 -3.19 -20.04 8.24
N VAL A 28 -4.31 -19.31 8.15
CA VAL A 28 -4.31 -17.86 8.24
C VAL A 28 -5.32 -17.39 9.27
N ARG A 29 -4.89 -16.57 10.21
CA ARG A 29 -5.73 -15.76 11.06
C ARG A 29 -5.65 -14.31 10.62
N ALA A 30 -6.79 -13.60 10.57
CA ALA A 30 -6.77 -12.22 10.12
C ALA A 30 -7.58 -11.31 11.04
N LEU A 31 -6.98 -10.18 11.44
CA LEU A 31 -7.63 -9.16 12.27
C LEU A 31 -8.82 -8.53 11.52
N ALA A 32 -9.98 -8.52 12.16
CA ALA A 32 -11.24 -8.01 11.62
C ALA A 32 -11.94 -7.09 12.62
N ARG A 33 -12.06 -5.79 12.31
CA ARG A 33 -12.66 -4.78 13.18
C ARG A 33 -14.17 -4.70 13.13
N SER A 34 -14.83 -5.46 12.29
CA SER A 34 -16.28 -5.48 12.12
C SER A 34 -16.74 -6.83 11.57
N GLU A 35 -18.03 -7.16 11.76
CA GLU A 35 -18.58 -8.42 11.21
C GLU A 35 -18.49 -8.47 9.68
N ARG A 36 -18.64 -7.36 8.98
CA ARG A 36 -18.40 -7.29 7.53
C ARG A 36 -16.96 -7.70 7.16
N ALA A 37 -15.97 -7.20 7.91
CA ALA A 37 -14.57 -7.56 7.69
C ALA A 37 -14.33 -9.05 8.02
N ALA A 38 -14.94 -9.56 9.10
CA ALA A 38 -14.87 -10.95 9.49
C ALA A 38 -15.51 -11.88 8.44
N GLY A 39 -16.65 -11.51 7.89
CA GLY A 39 -17.29 -12.23 6.78
C GLY A 39 -16.36 -12.32 5.58
N ARG A 40 -15.76 -11.19 5.17
CA ARG A 40 -14.81 -11.17 4.05
C ARG A 40 -13.58 -12.05 4.31
N VAL A 41 -13.05 -12.06 5.51
CA VAL A 41 -11.91 -12.90 5.91
C VAL A 41 -12.28 -14.39 5.81
N ARG A 42 -13.48 -14.79 6.26
CA ARG A 42 -13.97 -16.19 6.13
C ARG A 42 -14.14 -16.62 4.67
N GLU A 43 -14.68 -15.74 3.81
CA GLU A 43 -14.80 -16.01 2.36
C GLU A 43 -13.46 -16.29 1.71
N LEU A 44 -12.38 -15.64 2.18
CA LEU A 44 -11.01 -15.87 1.71
C LEU A 44 -10.35 -17.13 2.32
N GLY A 45 -11.07 -17.89 3.17
CA GLY A 45 -10.57 -19.09 3.79
C GLY A 45 -9.67 -18.88 5.00
N ALA A 46 -9.73 -17.71 5.65
CA ALA A 46 -8.99 -17.39 6.86
C ALA A 46 -9.91 -17.32 8.10
N GLU A 47 -9.33 -17.53 9.27
CA GLU A 47 -10.01 -17.39 10.56
C GLU A 47 -10.02 -15.92 10.99
N PRO A 48 -11.19 -15.28 11.20
CA PRO A 48 -11.22 -13.91 11.66
C PRO A 48 -10.93 -13.81 13.16
N VAL A 49 -10.04 -12.89 13.53
CA VAL A 49 -9.80 -12.46 14.90
C VAL A 49 -10.46 -11.10 15.08
N THR A 50 -11.52 -11.06 15.90
CA THR A 50 -12.22 -9.79 16.17
C THR A 50 -11.35 -8.86 16.98
N GLY A 51 -11.12 -7.63 16.51
CA GLY A 51 -10.30 -6.64 17.19
C GLY A 51 -9.88 -5.48 16.29
N ASP A 52 -9.08 -4.60 16.85
CA ASP A 52 -8.57 -3.38 16.19
C ASP A 52 -7.06 -3.24 16.47
N LEU A 53 -6.38 -2.38 15.69
CA LEU A 53 -4.96 -2.08 15.91
C LEU A 53 -4.67 -1.40 17.26
N ASP A 54 -5.66 -0.81 17.89
CA ASP A 54 -5.56 -0.23 19.24
C ASP A 54 -5.75 -1.28 20.35
N ASP A 55 -6.25 -2.46 20.04
CA ASP A 55 -6.48 -3.57 20.99
C ASP A 55 -5.32 -4.56 20.99
N LEU A 56 -4.37 -4.33 21.87
CA LEU A 56 -3.20 -5.20 22.03
C LEU A 56 -3.58 -6.65 22.42
N GLY A 57 -4.68 -6.84 23.15
CA GLY A 57 -5.17 -8.17 23.52
C GLY A 57 -5.60 -8.99 22.31
N SER A 58 -6.39 -8.41 21.42
CA SER A 58 -6.81 -9.08 20.18
C SER A 58 -5.63 -9.33 19.23
N LEU A 59 -4.67 -8.39 19.16
CA LEU A 59 -3.47 -8.58 18.36
C LEU A 59 -2.62 -9.75 18.88
N ARG A 60 -2.43 -9.89 20.20
CA ARG A 60 -1.72 -11.02 20.81
C ARG A 60 -2.42 -12.34 20.54
N ALA A 61 -3.73 -12.40 20.78
CA ALA A 61 -4.53 -13.60 20.55
C ALA A 61 -4.46 -14.05 19.07
N GLY A 62 -4.49 -13.09 18.14
CA GLY A 62 -4.33 -13.38 16.72
C GLY A 62 -2.95 -13.90 16.34
N ALA A 63 -1.91 -13.36 16.97
CA ALA A 63 -0.52 -13.71 16.71
C ALA A 63 -0.04 -14.98 17.42
N GLU A 64 -0.75 -15.44 18.46
CA GLU A 64 -0.36 -16.60 19.26
C GLU A 64 -0.23 -17.88 18.42
N GLY A 65 0.94 -18.54 18.50
CA GLY A 65 1.24 -19.74 17.71
C GLY A 65 1.44 -19.51 16.21
N CYS A 66 1.48 -18.26 15.74
CA CYS A 66 1.82 -17.93 14.38
C CYS A 66 3.33 -17.82 14.18
N GLU A 67 3.84 -18.35 13.08
CA GLU A 67 5.26 -18.26 12.72
C GLU A 67 5.61 -16.90 12.09
N VAL A 68 4.68 -16.37 11.29
CA VAL A 68 4.85 -15.13 10.54
C VAL A 68 3.65 -14.22 10.75
N ALA A 69 3.89 -12.93 10.93
CA ALA A 69 2.86 -11.91 10.88
C ALA A 69 3.05 -11.01 9.66
N PHE A 70 1.94 -10.64 8.99
CA PHE A 70 1.91 -9.67 7.90
C PHE A 70 1.11 -8.44 8.34
N HIS A 71 1.76 -7.30 8.30
CA HIS A 71 1.12 -6.03 8.66
C HIS A 71 0.78 -5.21 7.43
N ALA A 72 -0.45 -5.40 6.91
CA ALA A 72 -0.97 -4.69 5.75
C ALA A 72 -2.04 -3.64 6.12
N ALA A 73 -2.48 -3.59 7.37
CA ALA A 73 -3.44 -2.59 7.82
C ALA A 73 -2.79 -1.20 7.89
N ALA A 74 -3.40 -0.22 7.24
CA ALA A 74 -2.99 1.17 7.30
C ALA A 74 -4.15 2.11 6.91
N LYS A 75 -4.09 3.37 7.36
CA LYS A 75 -4.85 4.47 6.78
C LYS A 75 -4.11 4.94 5.52
N VAL A 76 -4.74 4.73 4.36
CA VAL A 76 -4.11 4.99 3.04
C VAL A 76 -4.64 6.25 2.34
N GLU A 77 -5.52 7.01 3.00
CA GLU A 77 -6.03 8.28 2.49
C GLU A 77 -4.91 9.33 2.44
N ASP A 78 -5.00 10.26 1.52
CA ASP A 78 -4.02 11.35 1.38
C ASP A 78 -4.35 12.57 2.25
N TRP A 79 -5.55 12.57 2.87
CA TRP A 79 -6.06 13.64 3.73
C TRP A 79 -6.86 13.09 4.91
N GLY A 80 -6.89 13.85 6.02
CA GLY A 80 -7.68 13.51 7.21
C GLY A 80 -7.12 14.15 8.47
N ASP A 81 -7.59 13.68 9.63
CA ASP A 81 -7.06 14.08 10.93
C ASP A 81 -5.65 13.52 11.13
N PRO A 82 -4.64 14.35 11.42
CA PRO A 82 -3.30 13.89 11.75
C PRO A 82 -3.27 12.86 12.90
N ALA A 83 -4.18 12.97 13.87
CA ALA A 83 -4.28 12.05 14.99
C ALA A 83 -4.67 10.63 14.55
N ASP A 84 -5.50 10.50 13.49
CA ASP A 84 -5.84 9.19 12.94
C ASP A 84 -4.66 8.53 12.24
N PHE A 85 -3.86 9.30 11.49
CA PHE A 85 -2.64 8.76 10.87
C PHE A 85 -1.63 8.30 11.92
N GLU A 86 -1.44 9.10 12.97
CA GLU A 86 -0.56 8.73 14.08
C GLU A 86 -1.09 7.50 14.82
N ARG A 87 -2.40 7.45 15.11
CA ARG A 87 -3.03 6.33 15.79
C ARG A 87 -2.96 5.04 14.99
N LEU A 88 -3.39 5.08 13.71
CA LEU A 88 -3.54 3.86 12.92
C LEU A 88 -2.22 3.39 12.31
N ASN A 89 -1.41 4.31 11.74
CA ASN A 89 -0.22 3.92 11.03
C ASN A 89 1.01 3.80 11.95
N VAL A 90 1.14 4.65 12.96
CA VAL A 90 2.33 4.65 13.83
C VAL A 90 2.10 3.80 15.08
N ARG A 91 1.12 4.18 15.93
CA ARG A 91 0.82 3.40 17.14
C ARG A 91 0.30 2.00 16.83
N GLY A 92 -0.57 1.87 15.80
CA GLY A 92 -1.03 0.57 15.34
C GLY A 92 0.12 -0.35 14.94
N THR A 93 1.13 0.17 14.21
CA THR A 93 2.34 -0.59 13.88
C THR A 93 3.14 -0.95 15.14
N ALA A 94 3.28 -0.02 16.09
CA ALA A 94 3.96 -0.31 17.36
C ALA A 94 3.24 -1.42 18.16
N ASN A 95 1.91 -1.41 18.18
CA ASN A 95 1.10 -2.43 18.84
C ASN A 95 1.26 -3.81 18.16
N VAL A 96 1.30 -3.86 16.82
CA VAL A 96 1.55 -5.11 16.09
C VAL A 96 2.94 -5.66 16.42
N ILE A 97 3.97 -4.82 16.45
CA ILE A 97 5.32 -5.21 16.84
C ILE A 97 5.33 -5.80 18.27
N ALA A 98 4.70 -5.10 19.22
CA ALA A 98 4.61 -5.57 20.61
C ALA A 98 3.88 -6.92 20.69
N ALA A 99 2.73 -7.05 20.02
CA ALA A 99 1.97 -8.30 19.99
C ALA A 99 2.77 -9.47 19.39
N CYS A 100 3.52 -9.22 18.30
CA CYS A 100 4.39 -10.22 17.69
C CYS A 100 5.50 -10.69 18.64
N ARG A 101 6.13 -9.77 19.37
CA ARG A 101 7.15 -10.12 20.38
C ARG A 101 6.56 -10.93 21.53
N ASP A 102 5.44 -10.47 22.07
CA ASP A 102 4.77 -11.12 23.19
C ASP A 102 4.27 -12.53 22.83
N ALA A 103 3.83 -12.74 21.60
CA ALA A 103 3.36 -14.03 21.09
C ALA A 103 4.49 -14.94 20.55
N GLY A 104 5.74 -14.46 20.52
CA GLY A 104 6.88 -15.24 20.01
C GLY A 104 6.85 -15.44 18.50
N VAL A 105 6.23 -14.55 17.74
CA VAL A 105 6.25 -14.57 16.27
C VAL A 105 7.68 -14.41 15.79
N ARG A 106 8.15 -15.33 14.94
CA ARG A 106 9.53 -15.30 14.44
C ARG A 106 9.77 -14.16 13.48
N ARG A 107 8.80 -13.87 12.58
CA ARG A 107 8.99 -12.87 11.51
C ARG A 107 7.78 -11.97 11.32
N LEU A 108 8.03 -10.67 11.21
CA LEU A 108 7.06 -9.64 10.83
C LEU A 108 7.39 -9.09 9.45
N VAL A 109 6.48 -9.27 8.48
CA VAL A 109 6.56 -8.66 7.16
C VAL A 109 5.64 -7.44 7.12
N HIS A 110 6.22 -6.26 6.91
CA HIS A 110 5.50 -4.98 6.85
C HIS A 110 5.21 -4.58 5.41
N VAL A 111 3.97 -4.27 5.10
CA VAL A 111 3.60 -3.66 3.82
C VAL A 111 3.92 -2.16 3.88
N GLY A 112 5.10 -1.81 3.39
CA GLY A 112 5.58 -0.45 3.23
C GLY A 112 5.00 0.24 1.98
N THR A 113 5.70 1.27 1.52
CA THR A 113 5.37 2.00 0.28
C THR A 113 6.51 2.93 -0.10
N GLU A 114 6.70 3.20 -1.37
CA GLU A 114 7.62 4.24 -1.86
C GLU A 114 7.21 5.64 -1.35
N ALA A 115 5.93 5.84 -1.05
CA ALA A 115 5.42 7.11 -0.54
C ALA A 115 6.11 7.54 0.76
N ALA A 116 6.67 6.61 1.53
CA ALA A 116 7.47 6.89 2.72
C ALA A 116 8.75 7.71 2.43
N LEU A 117 9.16 7.78 1.15
CA LEU A 117 10.31 8.58 0.69
C LEU A 117 9.89 9.96 0.14
N MET A 118 8.58 10.23 -0.01
CA MET A 118 8.09 11.42 -0.68
C MET A 118 7.99 12.63 0.26
N ALA A 119 8.57 13.76 -0.17
CA ALA A 119 8.41 15.06 0.49
C ALA A 119 8.30 16.21 -0.52
N GLY A 120 7.97 15.90 -1.79
CA GLY A 120 7.76 16.88 -2.85
C GLY A 120 8.80 16.86 -3.97
N GLN A 121 9.82 16.03 -3.87
CA GLN A 121 10.79 15.76 -4.93
C GLN A 121 10.36 14.56 -5.80
N PRO A 122 10.81 14.48 -7.07
CA PRO A 122 10.69 13.26 -7.84
C PRO A 122 11.57 12.15 -7.24
N LEU A 123 11.18 10.91 -7.48
CA LEU A 123 11.93 9.70 -7.11
C LEU A 123 12.42 9.06 -8.43
N VAL A 124 13.69 9.25 -8.77
CA VAL A 124 14.24 8.80 -10.05
C VAL A 124 15.23 7.67 -9.80
N ALA A 125 14.93 6.48 -10.32
CA ALA A 125 15.73 5.26 -10.17
C ALA A 125 16.15 5.02 -8.70
N VAL A 126 15.18 5.22 -7.77
CA VAL A 126 15.46 5.09 -6.33
C VAL A 126 15.56 3.63 -5.92
N ASP A 127 16.48 3.36 -5.01
CA ASP A 127 16.67 2.09 -4.32
C ASP A 127 16.24 2.18 -2.84
N GLU A 128 16.46 1.13 -2.08
CA GLU A 128 16.08 1.02 -0.67
C GLU A 128 16.93 1.86 0.27
N ASP A 129 18.07 2.40 -0.19
CA ASP A 129 19.00 3.19 0.61
C ASP A 129 18.59 4.68 0.68
N VAL A 130 17.64 5.10 -0.17
CA VAL A 130 17.05 6.44 -0.08
C VAL A 130 16.37 6.65 1.27
N PRO A 131 16.67 7.75 1.99
CA PRO A 131 16.16 7.98 3.34
C PRO A 131 14.63 8.11 3.38
N LEU A 132 14.04 7.53 4.42
CA LEU A 132 12.65 7.76 4.80
C LEU A 132 12.40 9.24 5.15
N ARG A 133 11.20 9.73 4.87
CA ARG A 133 10.81 11.13 5.10
C ARG A 133 9.70 11.27 6.16
N PRO A 134 10.03 11.02 7.45
CA PRO A 134 9.08 11.22 8.56
C PRO A 134 8.66 12.69 8.73
N ASP A 135 9.42 13.61 8.17
CA ASP A 135 9.19 15.07 8.10
C ASP A 135 8.30 15.48 6.92
N SER A 136 7.83 14.55 6.10
CA SER A 136 6.99 14.87 4.94
C SER A 136 5.77 15.69 5.32
N PRO A 137 5.44 16.75 4.55
CA PRO A 137 4.21 17.52 4.79
C PRO A 137 2.92 16.76 4.41
N ALA A 138 3.03 15.63 3.71
CA ALA A 138 1.91 14.73 3.43
C ALA A 138 1.76 13.72 4.57
N LEU A 139 0.59 13.69 5.20
CA LEU A 139 0.32 12.86 6.39
C LEU A 139 0.53 11.38 6.12
N TYR A 140 0.10 10.90 4.96
CA TYR A 140 0.30 9.50 4.56
C TYR A 140 1.80 9.16 4.49
N SER A 141 2.57 9.95 3.74
CA SER A 141 4.02 9.76 3.59
C SER A 141 4.74 9.78 4.93
N SER A 142 4.49 10.82 5.75
CA SER A 142 5.09 10.97 7.08
C SER A 142 4.77 9.78 7.98
N SER A 143 3.50 9.38 8.08
CA SER A 143 3.07 8.29 8.95
C SER A 143 3.61 6.92 8.51
N LYS A 144 3.67 6.66 7.19
CA LYS A 144 4.27 5.43 6.66
C LYS A 144 5.78 5.39 6.86
N ALA A 145 6.46 6.53 6.74
CA ALA A 145 7.89 6.62 7.05
C ALA A 145 8.18 6.31 8.53
N LYS A 146 7.41 6.89 9.46
CA LYS A 146 7.53 6.61 10.90
C LYS A 146 7.22 5.14 11.22
N ALA A 147 6.17 4.59 10.63
CA ALA A 147 5.81 3.18 10.80
C ALA A 147 6.95 2.25 10.36
N GLU A 148 7.53 2.50 9.20
CA GLU A 148 8.65 1.69 8.73
C GLU A 148 9.92 1.87 9.59
N GLN A 149 10.18 3.07 10.12
CA GLN A 149 11.26 3.26 11.08
C GLN A 149 11.09 2.39 12.33
N LEU A 150 9.87 2.28 12.87
CA LEU A 150 9.56 1.40 14.00
C LEU A 150 9.81 -0.07 13.65
N VAL A 151 9.36 -0.51 12.47
CA VAL A 151 9.56 -1.89 12.01
C VAL A 151 11.05 -2.21 11.87
N ARG A 152 11.82 -1.34 11.22
CA ARG A 152 13.28 -1.52 11.05
C ARG A 152 14.02 -1.53 12.38
N ALA A 153 13.64 -0.66 13.30
CA ALA A 153 14.22 -0.59 14.64
C ALA A 153 13.85 -1.81 15.52
N ALA A 154 12.77 -2.50 15.19
CA ALA A 154 12.31 -3.68 15.93
C ALA A 154 13.02 -4.97 15.53
N ASN A 155 13.86 -4.95 14.48
CA ASN A 155 14.60 -6.14 14.06
C ASN A 155 15.63 -6.55 15.10
N GLY A 156 15.57 -7.79 15.53
CA GLY A 156 16.40 -8.35 16.61
C GLY A 156 15.56 -8.79 17.80
N ASP A 157 16.20 -9.18 18.89
CA ASP A 157 15.54 -9.60 20.12
C ASP A 157 14.43 -10.65 19.91
N GLY A 158 14.69 -11.62 19.03
CA GLY A 158 13.76 -12.72 18.73
C GLY A 158 12.70 -12.41 17.66
N LEU A 159 12.63 -11.18 17.13
CA LEU A 159 11.75 -10.81 16.04
C LEU A 159 12.53 -10.36 14.80
N GLU A 160 12.47 -11.14 13.74
CA GLU A 160 12.98 -10.73 12.42
C GLU A 160 11.95 -9.79 11.75
N THR A 161 12.37 -8.65 11.25
CA THR A 161 11.47 -7.76 10.51
C THR A 161 11.92 -7.58 9.07
N VAL A 162 10.96 -7.51 8.15
CA VAL A 162 11.19 -7.24 6.73
C VAL A 162 10.16 -6.24 6.24
N ALA A 163 10.57 -5.25 5.44
CA ALA A 163 9.66 -4.30 4.82
C ALA A 163 9.62 -4.50 3.30
N VAL A 164 8.41 -4.54 2.72
CA VAL A 164 8.20 -4.60 1.27
C VAL A 164 7.49 -3.33 0.83
N ARG A 165 8.07 -2.61 -0.13
CA ARG A 165 7.61 -1.31 -0.62
C ARG A 165 7.06 -1.42 -2.05
N PRO A 166 5.77 -1.73 -2.25
CA PRO A 166 5.14 -1.61 -3.57
C PRO A 166 4.89 -0.14 -3.94
N ARG A 167 4.67 0.11 -5.21
CA ARG A 167 4.29 1.42 -5.75
C ARG A 167 3.00 1.30 -6.56
N PHE A 168 2.05 2.22 -6.32
CA PHE A 168 0.84 2.35 -7.14
C PHE A 168 0.20 0.98 -7.40
N VAL A 169 -0.24 0.33 -6.30
CA VAL A 169 -0.77 -1.04 -6.39
C VAL A 169 -2.11 -1.04 -7.13
N TRP A 170 -2.23 -1.93 -8.10
CA TRP A 170 -3.38 -2.05 -8.97
C TRP A 170 -3.72 -3.52 -9.25
N GLY A 171 -4.90 -3.77 -9.79
CA GLY A 171 -5.30 -5.13 -10.17
C GLY A 171 -6.74 -5.42 -9.82
N ARG A 172 -7.15 -6.68 -9.99
CA ARG A 172 -8.49 -7.15 -9.68
C ARG A 172 -8.76 -7.05 -8.17
N GLY A 173 -9.93 -6.53 -7.81
CA GLY A 173 -10.30 -6.30 -6.41
C GLY A 173 -9.87 -4.94 -5.85
N ASP A 174 -9.26 -4.06 -6.65
CA ASP A 174 -8.96 -2.68 -6.23
C ASP A 174 -10.25 -1.93 -5.89
N THR A 175 -10.35 -1.53 -4.63
CA THR A 175 -11.49 -0.76 -4.09
C THR A 175 -11.16 0.72 -3.87
N THR A 176 -9.95 1.15 -4.21
CA THR A 176 -9.43 2.48 -3.88
C THR A 176 -9.10 3.31 -5.11
N LEU A 177 -8.13 2.91 -5.89
CA LEU A 177 -7.54 3.71 -6.96
C LEU A 177 -8.44 3.76 -8.21
N LEU A 178 -8.78 2.60 -8.77
CA LEU A 178 -9.58 2.51 -9.99
C LEU A 178 -10.98 3.10 -9.82
N PRO A 179 -11.73 2.83 -8.72
CA PRO A 179 -13.01 3.48 -8.46
C PRO A 179 -12.88 4.99 -8.31
N ALA A 180 -11.88 5.49 -7.58
CA ALA A 180 -11.68 6.93 -7.36
C ALA A 180 -11.37 7.66 -8.67
N LEU A 181 -10.48 7.13 -9.50
CA LEU A 181 -10.16 7.70 -10.81
C LEU A 181 -11.38 7.68 -11.76
N THR A 182 -12.11 6.57 -11.76
CA THR A 182 -13.36 6.44 -12.55
C THR A 182 -14.37 7.53 -12.17
N GLU A 183 -14.59 7.73 -10.87
CA GLU A 183 -15.50 8.76 -10.37
C GLU A 183 -15.03 10.18 -10.71
N MET A 184 -13.73 10.44 -10.62
CA MET A 184 -13.16 11.74 -10.99
C MET A 184 -13.38 12.05 -12.48
N VAL A 185 -13.25 11.06 -13.36
CA VAL A 185 -13.51 11.25 -14.79
C VAL A 185 -15.01 11.45 -15.05
N ARG A 186 -15.87 10.59 -14.50
CA ARG A 186 -17.33 10.67 -14.70
C ARG A 186 -17.93 11.96 -14.16
N SER A 187 -17.42 12.46 -13.03
CA SER A 187 -17.84 13.76 -12.46
C SER A 187 -17.23 14.98 -13.17
N GLY A 188 -16.42 14.78 -14.22
CA GLY A 188 -15.77 15.86 -14.97
C GLY A 188 -14.68 16.61 -14.21
N ARG A 189 -14.26 16.09 -13.05
CA ARG A 189 -13.22 16.70 -12.19
C ARG A 189 -11.80 16.32 -12.57
N PHE A 190 -11.62 15.23 -13.33
CA PHE A 190 -10.30 14.75 -13.70
C PHE A 190 -9.55 15.77 -14.58
N ARG A 191 -8.29 16.00 -14.27
CA ARG A 191 -7.34 16.78 -15.07
C ARG A 191 -5.96 16.13 -14.99
N TRP A 192 -5.31 16.02 -16.13
CA TRP A 192 -3.88 15.68 -16.14
C TRP A 192 -3.09 16.81 -15.49
N ILE A 193 -2.13 16.49 -14.64
CA ILE A 193 -1.21 17.47 -14.07
C ILE A 193 0.11 17.36 -14.84
N GLY A 194 0.57 18.47 -15.44
CA GLY A 194 1.76 18.46 -16.28
C GLY A 194 1.66 17.52 -17.50
N GLY A 195 0.43 17.22 -17.96
CA GLY A 195 0.17 16.31 -19.08
C GLY A 195 0.28 14.83 -18.73
N GLY A 196 0.73 14.44 -17.53
CA GLY A 196 0.88 13.05 -17.10
C GLY A 196 1.96 12.26 -17.85
N ARG A 197 2.95 12.93 -18.45
CA ARG A 197 3.96 12.31 -19.34
C ARG A 197 5.21 11.79 -18.62
N HIS A 198 5.23 11.90 -17.29
CA HIS A 198 6.32 11.38 -16.47
C HIS A 198 6.30 9.85 -16.41
N LEU A 199 7.45 9.25 -16.17
CA LEU A 199 7.57 7.83 -15.93
C LEU A 199 7.13 7.50 -14.49
N THR A 200 6.49 6.35 -14.34
CA THR A 200 6.09 5.83 -13.04
C THR A 200 6.27 4.32 -12.97
N ALA A 201 6.66 3.83 -11.81
CA ALA A 201 6.55 2.41 -11.51
C ALA A 201 5.10 2.08 -11.11
N THR A 202 4.68 0.86 -11.36
CA THR A 202 3.40 0.28 -10.93
C THR A 202 3.64 -1.09 -10.34
N THR A 203 2.72 -1.60 -9.54
CA THR A 203 2.83 -2.94 -8.97
C THR A 203 1.46 -3.63 -9.01
N HIS A 204 1.30 -4.65 -9.84
CA HIS A 204 0.11 -5.50 -9.79
C HIS A 204 -0.03 -6.14 -8.41
N VAL A 205 -1.26 -6.35 -7.94
CA VAL A 205 -1.49 -6.93 -6.61
C VAL A 205 -0.82 -8.31 -6.45
N ASP A 206 -0.84 -9.14 -7.48
CA ASP A 206 -0.18 -10.46 -7.45
C ASP A 206 1.35 -10.32 -7.32
N ASN A 207 1.94 -9.30 -7.96
CA ASN A 207 3.38 -9.00 -7.85
C ASN A 207 3.72 -8.45 -6.46
N THR A 208 2.81 -7.67 -5.84
CA THR A 208 2.93 -7.23 -4.45
C THR A 208 2.92 -8.44 -3.51
N VAL A 209 1.97 -9.35 -3.70
CA VAL A 209 1.81 -10.55 -2.88
C VAL A 209 2.99 -11.51 -3.03
N GLU A 210 3.52 -11.65 -4.24
CA GLU A 210 4.76 -12.43 -4.47
C GLU A 210 5.93 -11.84 -3.68
N GLY A 211 6.11 -10.52 -3.71
CA GLY A 211 7.13 -9.86 -2.90
C GLY A 211 6.96 -10.10 -1.40
N LEU A 212 5.73 -10.06 -0.89
CA LEU A 212 5.42 -10.34 0.52
C LEU A 212 5.69 -11.82 0.87
N TRP A 213 5.33 -12.74 0.00
CA TRP A 213 5.61 -14.17 0.15
C TRP A 213 7.10 -14.45 0.19
N LEU A 214 7.87 -13.90 -0.74
CA LEU A 214 9.32 -14.04 -0.77
C LEU A 214 9.99 -13.39 0.45
N ALA A 215 9.48 -12.25 0.91
CA ALA A 215 9.94 -11.60 2.13
C ALA A 215 9.72 -12.48 3.38
N ALA A 216 8.60 -13.19 3.43
CA ALA A 216 8.31 -14.11 4.54
C ALA A 216 9.21 -15.35 4.53
N THR A 217 9.55 -15.87 3.35
CA THR A 217 10.16 -17.19 3.18
C THR A 217 11.67 -17.16 2.90
N ARG A 218 12.19 -16.07 2.31
CA ARG A 218 13.58 -16.01 1.82
C ARG A 218 14.39 -14.82 2.32
N ALA A 219 13.73 -13.71 2.70
CA ALA A 219 14.48 -12.50 3.04
C ALA A 219 15.38 -12.69 4.26
N PRO A 220 16.59 -12.13 4.25
CA PRO A 220 17.36 -11.94 5.50
C PRO A 220 16.64 -11.00 6.46
N ALA A 221 16.87 -11.18 7.75
CA ALA A 221 16.32 -10.34 8.81
C ALA A 221 16.76 -8.87 8.63
N GLY A 222 15.85 -7.93 8.81
CA GLY A 222 16.11 -6.49 8.63
C GLY A 222 16.04 -6.03 7.17
N GLY A 223 15.71 -6.91 6.23
CA GLY A 223 15.64 -6.60 4.79
C GLY A 223 14.55 -5.56 4.47
N VAL A 224 14.84 -4.73 3.47
CA VAL A 224 13.87 -3.80 2.86
C VAL A 224 13.93 -4.02 1.37
N TYR A 225 12.77 -4.11 0.71
CA TYR A 225 12.69 -4.43 -0.71
C TYR A 225 11.62 -3.62 -1.43
N PHE A 226 12.00 -3.03 -2.55
CA PHE A 226 11.03 -2.56 -3.51
C PHE A 226 10.54 -3.70 -4.39
N VAL A 227 9.25 -3.67 -4.73
CA VAL A 227 8.64 -4.59 -5.69
C VAL A 227 7.78 -3.80 -6.68
N THR A 228 7.95 -4.08 -7.97
CA THR A 228 7.21 -3.42 -9.05
C THR A 228 6.91 -4.42 -10.17
N ASP A 229 6.17 -3.96 -11.19
CA ASP A 229 5.91 -4.73 -12.41
C ASP A 229 7.12 -4.77 -13.38
N GLY A 230 8.30 -4.35 -12.94
CA GLY A 230 9.51 -4.21 -13.75
C GLY A 230 9.64 -2.81 -14.37
N GLU A 231 9.86 -2.73 -15.69
CA GLU A 231 10.11 -1.46 -16.38
C GLU A 231 9.07 -0.38 -16.09
N PRO A 232 9.47 0.87 -15.88
CA PRO A 232 8.53 1.98 -15.66
C PRO A 232 7.69 2.25 -16.91
N VAL A 233 6.55 2.88 -16.72
CA VAL A 233 5.60 3.25 -17.79
C VAL A 233 5.28 4.72 -17.75
N VAL A 234 4.82 5.29 -18.86
CA VAL A 234 4.26 6.65 -18.88
C VAL A 234 2.94 6.66 -18.10
N PHE A 235 2.86 7.48 -17.06
CA PHE A 235 1.71 7.54 -16.14
C PHE A 235 0.38 7.68 -16.89
N ARG A 236 0.33 8.61 -17.85
CA ARG A 236 -0.87 8.86 -18.65
C ARG A 236 -1.29 7.63 -19.45
N GLU A 237 -0.37 6.94 -20.09
CA GLU A 237 -0.65 5.77 -20.90
C GLU A 237 -1.22 4.64 -20.04
N PHE A 238 -0.59 4.38 -18.90
CA PHE A 238 -1.03 3.35 -17.99
C PHE A 238 -2.42 3.63 -17.41
N VAL A 239 -2.64 4.84 -16.89
CA VAL A 239 -3.94 5.22 -16.30
C VAL A 239 -5.04 5.23 -17.36
N SER A 240 -4.75 5.68 -18.60
CA SER A 240 -5.73 5.64 -19.70
C SER A 240 -6.13 4.21 -20.05
N ARG A 241 -5.15 3.29 -20.17
CA ARG A 241 -5.41 1.88 -20.43
C ARG A 241 -6.21 1.23 -19.30
N MET A 242 -5.85 1.52 -18.06
CA MET A 242 -6.55 0.99 -16.89
C MET A 242 -8.01 1.44 -16.83
N LEU A 243 -8.31 2.73 -17.10
CA LEU A 243 -9.69 3.23 -17.13
C LEU A 243 -10.47 2.75 -18.34
N ALA A 244 -9.81 2.53 -19.47
CA ALA A 244 -10.44 1.96 -20.67
C ALA A 244 -11.00 0.54 -20.41
N THR A 245 -10.42 -0.24 -19.48
CA THR A 245 -10.98 -1.55 -19.05
C THR A 245 -12.37 -1.42 -18.43
N ARG A 246 -12.76 -0.22 -18.01
CA ARG A 246 -14.09 0.11 -17.44
C ARG A 246 -14.95 0.93 -18.40
N GLY A 247 -14.56 1.01 -19.67
CA GLY A 247 -15.26 1.83 -20.68
C GLY A 247 -15.20 3.33 -20.39
N VAL A 248 -14.15 3.80 -19.69
CA VAL A 248 -14.00 5.20 -19.31
C VAL A 248 -12.88 5.84 -20.10
N GLU A 249 -13.21 6.82 -20.94
CA GLU A 249 -12.25 7.64 -21.67
C GLU A 249 -11.88 8.89 -20.88
N ILE A 250 -10.59 9.16 -20.79
CA ILE A 250 -10.08 10.33 -20.06
C ILE A 250 -9.98 11.53 -21.02
N PRO A 251 -10.61 12.66 -20.68
CA PRO A 251 -10.50 13.87 -21.51
C PRO A 251 -9.08 14.44 -21.49
N ASP A 252 -8.66 15.00 -22.63
CA ASP A 252 -7.34 15.63 -22.79
C ASP A 252 -7.29 17.04 -22.18
N LYS A 253 -7.69 17.13 -20.89
CA LYS A 253 -7.62 18.39 -20.13
C LYS A 253 -6.47 18.33 -19.16
N SER A 254 -5.57 19.31 -19.21
CA SER A 254 -4.38 19.36 -18.38
C SER A 254 -4.24 20.71 -17.68
N ILE A 255 -3.64 20.69 -16.49
CA ILE A 255 -3.20 21.89 -15.76
C ILE A 255 -1.68 21.85 -15.57
N PRO A 256 -0.99 22.99 -15.64
CA PRO A 256 0.44 23.04 -15.39
C PRO A 256 0.79 22.56 -13.97
N ALA A 257 1.84 21.76 -13.82
CA ALA A 257 2.24 21.19 -12.53
C ALA A 257 2.56 22.27 -11.47
N GLY A 258 3.13 23.40 -11.86
CA GLY A 258 3.38 24.54 -10.97
C GLY A 258 2.09 25.12 -10.38
N VAL A 259 1.06 25.30 -11.22
CA VAL A 259 -0.25 25.78 -10.79
C VAL A 259 -0.90 24.77 -9.84
N ALA A 260 -0.86 23.48 -10.18
CA ALA A 260 -1.40 22.42 -9.33
C ALA A 260 -0.73 22.38 -7.95
N ARG A 261 0.60 22.54 -7.88
CA ARG A 261 1.36 22.58 -6.61
C ARG A 261 0.92 23.74 -5.71
N VAL A 262 0.79 24.94 -6.27
CA VAL A 262 0.33 26.11 -5.50
C VAL A 262 -1.11 25.94 -5.05
N ALA A 263 -2.00 25.47 -5.95
CA ALA A 263 -3.41 25.24 -5.64
C ALA A 263 -3.57 24.18 -4.53
N ALA A 264 -2.81 23.08 -4.57
CA ALA A 264 -2.84 22.04 -3.53
C ALA A 264 -2.39 22.58 -2.16
N ALA A 265 -1.28 23.32 -2.11
CA ALA A 265 -0.80 23.91 -0.86
C ALA A 265 -1.80 24.91 -0.25
N ALA A 266 -2.41 25.74 -1.09
CA ALA A 266 -3.45 26.68 -0.67
C ALA A 266 -4.72 25.95 -0.20
N SER A 267 -5.16 24.96 -0.95
CA SER A 267 -6.33 24.12 -0.66
C SER A 267 -6.19 23.44 0.72
N GLU A 268 -5.09 22.73 0.95
CA GLU A 268 -4.82 22.09 2.24
C GLU A 268 -4.78 23.10 3.40
N ARG A 269 -4.15 24.28 3.19
CA ARG A 269 -4.09 25.32 4.22
C ARG A 269 -5.47 25.87 4.57
N ILE A 270 -6.31 26.13 3.57
CA ILE A 270 -7.68 26.62 3.75
C ILE A 270 -8.52 25.57 4.50
N TRP A 271 -8.44 24.27 4.08
CA TRP A 271 -9.17 23.20 4.75
C TRP A 271 -8.82 23.07 6.23
N ARG A 272 -7.53 23.14 6.56
CA ARG A 272 -7.04 23.09 7.96
C ARG A 272 -7.50 24.30 8.78
N LEU A 273 -7.31 25.52 8.24
CA LEU A 273 -7.66 26.77 8.96
C LEU A 273 -9.17 26.88 9.22
N LEU A 274 -9.98 26.52 8.22
CA LEU A 274 -11.43 26.60 8.32
C LEU A 274 -12.09 25.32 8.88
N LYS A 275 -11.28 24.32 9.26
CA LYS A 275 -11.74 23.00 9.75
C LYS A 275 -12.86 22.43 8.87
N ARG A 276 -12.73 22.56 7.53
CA ARG A 276 -13.75 22.09 6.59
C ARG A 276 -13.88 20.57 6.64
N PRO A 277 -15.12 20.04 6.61
CA PRO A 277 -15.33 18.59 6.51
C PRO A 277 -14.88 18.05 5.15
N GLY A 278 -14.53 16.76 5.12
CA GLY A 278 -14.09 16.06 3.91
C GLY A 278 -12.66 16.43 3.49
N SER A 279 -12.29 16.01 2.30
CA SER A 279 -10.96 16.24 1.74
C SER A 279 -10.93 17.48 0.85
N PRO A 280 -9.79 18.22 0.81
CA PRO A 280 -9.62 19.31 -0.16
C PRO A 280 -9.70 18.77 -1.60
N PRO A 281 -10.08 19.62 -2.57
CA PRO A 281 -10.22 19.21 -3.96
C PRO A 281 -8.90 18.72 -4.57
N LEU A 282 -7.76 19.14 -4.03
CA LEU A 282 -6.44 18.74 -4.47
C LEU A 282 -5.48 18.77 -3.27
N THR A 283 -4.74 17.68 -3.07
CA THR A 283 -3.70 17.55 -2.06
C THR A 283 -2.31 17.60 -2.66
N ARG A 284 -1.30 17.95 -1.88
CA ARG A 284 0.10 17.88 -2.33
C ARG A 284 0.47 16.47 -2.73
N PHE A 285 0.04 15.47 -1.96
CA PHE A 285 0.32 14.07 -2.25
C PHE A 285 -0.25 13.66 -3.62
N ALA A 286 -1.52 13.97 -3.90
CA ALA A 286 -2.14 13.69 -5.19
C ALA A 286 -1.38 14.37 -6.35
N VAL A 287 -0.92 15.62 -6.16
CA VAL A 287 -0.10 16.30 -7.16
C VAL A 287 1.24 15.59 -7.39
N TRP A 288 1.93 15.18 -6.33
CA TRP A 288 3.21 14.47 -6.47
C TRP A 288 3.06 13.16 -7.24
N VAL A 289 2.09 12.33 -6.83
CA VAL A 289 1.82 11.04 -7.49
C VAL A 289 1.48 11.22 -8.97
N SER A 290 0.71 12.26 -9.32
CA SER A 290 0.19 12.46 -10.69
C SER A 290 1.02 13.37 -11.57
N SER A 291 2.13 13.95 -11.09
CA SER A 291 2.94 14.89 -11.86
C SER A 291 4.45 14.73 -11.76
N GLN A 292 4.93 13.83 -10.92
CA GLN A 292 6.37 13.66 -10.72
C GLN A 292 6.80 12.25 -11.11
N GLU A 293 7.99 12.16 -11.66
CA GLU A 293 8.60 10.88 -11.94
C GLU A 293 8.78 10.06 -10.66
N CYS A 294 8.42 8.77 -10.77
CA CYS A 294 8.69 7.80 -9.73
C CYS A 294 9.10 6.47 -10.35
N THR A 295 10.40 6.33 -10.56
CA THR A 295 11.03 5.11 -11.07
C THR A 295 11.84 4.45 -9.95
N ILE A 296 11.85 3.13 -9.93
CA ILE A 296 12.34 2.34 -8.80
C ILE A 296 13.26 1.24 -9.31
N ASP A 297 14.41 1.10 -8.67
CA ASP A 297 15.32 -0.03 -8.86
C ASP A 297 14.91 -1.19 -7.94
N ILE A 298 14.56 -2.34 -8.52
CA ILE A 298 14.18 -3.56 -7.81
C ILE A 298 15.28 -4.60 -7.75
N SER A 299 16.50 -4.27 -8.19
CA SER A 299 17.60 -5.23 -8.31
C SER A 299 17.99 -5.88 -6.98
N ARG A 300 17.73 -5.26 -5.83
CA ARG A 300 17.91 -5.88 -4.52
C ARG A 300 16.93 -7.05 -4.31
N ALA A 301 15.65 -6.83 -4.59
CA ALA A 301 14.64 -7.90 -4.51
C ALA A 301 14.93 -9.03 -5.49
N GLU A 302 15.40 -8.71 -6.70
CA GLU A 302 15.80 -9.72 -7.69
C GLU A 302 16.97 -10.58 -7.22
N ARG A 303 18.01 -9.97 -6.68
CA ARG A 303 19.21 -10.69 -6.23
C ARG A 303 18.99 -11.50 -4.96
N GLU A 304 18.36 -10.89 -3.95
CA GLU A 304 18.28 -11.47 -2.60
C GLU A 304 17.07 -12.37 -2.41
N LEU A 305 15.94 -12.05 -3.07
CA LEU A 305 14.71 -12.82 -2.95
C LEU A 305 14.46 -13.74 -4.15
N GLY A 306 15.13 -13.49 -5.28
CA GLY A 306 14.77 -14.08 -6.56
C GLY A 306 13.45 -13.55 -7.10
N TYR A 307 13.07 -12.32 -6.69
CA TYR A 307 11.83 -11.70 -7.14
C TYR A 307 11.80 -11.54 -8.65
N ARG A 308 10.66 -11.92 -9.23
CA ARG A 308 10.28 -11.63 -10.61
C ARG A 308 8.79 -11.33 -10.62
N PRO A 309 8.34 -10.31 -11.36
CA PRO A 309 6.91 -10.09 -11.52
C PRO A 309 6.21 -11.33 -12.08
N LEU A 310 5.20 -11.82 -11.38
CA LEU A 310 4.40 -12.98 -11.80
C LEU A 310 3.37 -12.62 -12.86
N LYS A 311 2.85 -11.39 -12.78
CA LYS A 311 1.81 -10.87 -13.66
C LYS A 311 2.38 -9.75 -14.52
N SER A 312 2.27 -9.86 -15.85
CA SER A 312 2.57 -8.76 -16.74
C SER A 312 1.47 -7.68 -16.68
N ARG A 313 1.80 -6.44 -17.09
CA ARG A 313 0.77 -5.37 -17.16
C ARG A 313 -0.32 -5.70 -18.17
N GLU A 314 0.03 -6.32 -19.27
CA GLU A 314 -0.90 -6.77 -20.32
C GLU A 314 -1.90 -7.76 -19.74
N ASP A 315 -1.44 -8.80 -19.06
CA ASP A 315 -2.29 -9.82 -18.45
C ASP A 315 -3.19 -9.20 -17.36
N GLY A 316 -2.64 -8.36 -16.50
CA GLY A 316 -3.40 -7.68 -15.45
C GLY A 316 -4.46 -6.72 -16.00
N LEU A 317 -4.16 -5.97 -17.07
CA LEU A 317 -5.16 -5.12 -17.75
C LEU A 317 -6.23 -5.94 -18.45
N ALA A 318 -5.88 -7.07 -19.08
CA ALA A 318 -6.85 -7.99 -19.67
C ALA A 318 -7.77 -8.58 -18.59
N GLU A 319 -7.23 -8.95 -17.44
CA GLU A 319 -8.00 -9.43 -16.28
C GLU A 319 -8.96 -8.37 -15.73
N LEU A 320 -8.54 -7.10 -15.67
CA LEU A 320 -9.42 -6.00 -15.27
C LEU A 320 -10.58 -5.78 -16.23
N ALA A 321 -10.43 -6.09 -17.52
CA ALA A 321 -11.49 -5.92 -18.53
C ALA A 321 -12.59 -6.98 -18.40
N LEU A 322 -12.34 -8.09 -17.71
CA LEU A 322 -13.34 -9.12 -17.47
C LEU A 322 -14.41 -8.65 -16.48
N PRO A 323 -15.66 -9.11 -16.63
CA PRO A 323 -16.70 -8.83 -15.65
C PRO A 323 -16.26 -9.31 -14.25
N PHE A 324 -16.39 -8.45 -13.27
CA PHE A 324 -16.15 -8.85 -11.88
C PHE A 324 -17.35 -9.69 -11.42
N SER A 325 -17.17 -11.01 -11.33
CA SER A 325 -18.10 -11.86 -10.57
C SER A 325 -17.52 -11.95 -9.15
N PRO A 326 -18.14 -11.32 -8.15
CA PRO A 326 -17.77 -11.60 -6.77
C PRO A 326 -18.09 -13.07 -6.51
N SER A 327 -17.06 -13.86 -6.20
CA SER A 327 -17.20 -15.24 -5.69
C SER A 327 -17.71 -15.18 -4.26
#